data_fd4f37e426cd89547c58a522fe799c7a
#
_entry.id   fd4f37e426cd89547c58a522fe799c7a
#
_cell.length_a   1.000
_cell.length_b   1.000
_cell.length_c   1.000
_cell.angle_alpha   90.00
_cell.angle_beta   90.00
_cell.angle_gamma   90.00
#
_symmetry.space_group_name_H-M   'P 1'
#
loop_
_entity.id
_entity.type
_entity.pdbx_description
1 polymer ?
#
loop_
_entity_poly.entity_id
_entity_poly.type
_entity_poly.pdbx_seq_one_letter_code
_entity_poly.pdbx_strand_id
1 'polypeptide(L)'
;MSGLRERQKVERRQAISKAAIELFERQGFQNTTIEQIANQAGVSAPTVFKYFGNKQEIILEILHDADQRALKDTRSQIPEIEDPVDALCYLERLLTGYALEVMHPSLWRELLPLILFGGDNELPEGYRAMNDALRAEISGLLRELQQAGKLRADLNVDLAAFLLNDYSHLQLFRLVNQEQPDIESHSTQVRRITELLFYGMRA
;
A
#
# COMPACT_ATOMS: atom_id res chain seq x y z
N MET A 1 25.61 20.68 -8.55
CA MET A 1 25.10 20.10 -9.83
C MET A 1 24.44 18.72 -9.66
N SER A 2 24.62 17.99 -8.55
CA SER A 2 23.91 16.70 -8.31
C SER A 2 22.41 16.88 -8.05
N GLY A 3 21.99 17.93 -7.37
CA GLY A 3 20.59 18.15 -7.01
C GLY A 3 19.63 18.38 -8.18
N LEU A 4 20.07 19.04 -9.26
CA LEU A 4 19.20 19.28 -10.43
C LEU A 4 18.91 17.97 -11.20
N ARG A 5 19.92 17.12 -11.37
CA ARG A 5 19.78 15.82 -12.04
C ARG A 5 18.86 14.90 -11.24
N GLU A 6 19.01 14.87 -9.91
CA GLU A 6 18.17 14.04 -9.04
C GLU A 6 16.72 14.53 -9.06
N ARG A 7 16.50 15.85 -8.99
CA ARG A 7 15.17 16.45 -9.11
C ARG A 7 14.51 16.09 -10.43
N GLN A 8 15.21 16.23 -11.57
CA GLN A 8 14.70 15.85 -12.88
C GLN A 8 14.39 14.34 -12.97
N LYS A 9 15.15 13.50 -12.27
CA LYS A 9 14.90 12.06 -12.21
C LYS A 9 13.57 11.77 -11.46
N VAL A 10 13.35 12.42 -10.32
CA VAL A 10 12.11 12.30 -9.55
C VAL A 10 10.91 12.80 -10.37
N GLU A 11 11.03 13.99 -10.97
CA GLU A 11 9.97 14.57 -11.80
C GLU A 11 9.57 13.64 -12.97
N ARG A 12 10.56 13.01 -13.63
CA ARG A 12 10.28 12.04 -14.70
C ARG A 12 9.63 10.75 -14.19
N ARG A 13 10.06 10.21 -13.05
CA ARG A 13 9.40 9.05 -12.44
C ARG A 13 7.94 9.36 -12.17
N GLN A 14 7.66 10.49 -11.52
CA GLN A 14 6.29 10.93 -11.21
C GLN A 14 5.44 11.12 -12.47
N ALA A 15 5.99 11.72 -13.54
CA ALA A 15 5.29 11.89 -14.81
C ALA A 15 4.93 10.53 -15.44
N ILE A 16 5.84 9.55 -15.41
CA ILE A 16 5.59 8.20 -15.93
C ILE A 16 4.54 7.48 -15.08
N SER A 17 4.64 7.52 -13.75
CA SER A 17 3.68 6.90 -12.84
C SER A 17 2.27 7.48 -13.01
N LYS A 18 2.16 8.81 -13.11
CA LYS A 18 0.88 9.50 -13.34
C LYS A 18 0.26 9.09 -14.69
N ALA A 19 1.05 9.12 -15.77
CA ALA A 19 0.58 8.72 -17.09
C ALA A 19 0.13 7.25 -17.12
N ALA A 20 0.82 6.37 -16.41
CA ALA A 20 0.48 4.97 -16.32
C ALA A 20 -0.88 4.77 -15.60
N ILE A 21 -1.10 5.39 -14.43
CA ILE A 21 -2.38 5.28 -13.70
C ILE A 21 -3.54 5.80 -14.55
N GLU A 22 -3.41 6.96 -15.17
CA GLU A 22 -4.45 7.53 -16.03
C GLU A 22 -4.81 6.60 -17.20
N LEU A 23 -3.82 5.90 -17.78
CA LEU A 23 -4.04 4.93 -18.85
C LEU A 23 -4.67 3.64 -18.32
N PHE A 24 -4.18 3.12 -17.20
CA PHE A 24 -4.73 1.91 -16.58
C PHE A 24 -6.20 2.10 -16.19
N GLU A 25 -6.56 3.24 -15.61
CA GLU A 25 -7.94 3.55 -15.25
C GLU A 25 -8.86 3.74 -16.48
N ARG A 26 -8.34 4.32 -17.55
CA ARG A 26 -9.10 4.62 -18.76
C ARG A 26 -9.37 3.39 -19.63
N GLN A 27 -8.39 2.51 -19.80
CA GLN A 27 -8.45 1.40 -20.77
C GLN A 27 -8.08 0.04 -20.19
N GLY A 28 -7.83 -0.06 -18.89
CA GLY A 28 -7.42 -1.26 -18.17
C GLY A 28 -5.91 -1.50 -18.21
N PHE A 29 -5.41 -2.22 -17.20
CA PHE A 29 -3.99 -2.56 -17.07
C PHE A 29 -3.51 -3.43 -18.24
N GLN A 30 -4.29 -4.45 -18.62
CA GLN A 30 -3.91 -5.40 -19.69
C GLN A 30 -3.76 -4.71 -21.05
N ASN A 31 -4.64 -3.76 -21.36
CA ASN A 31 -4.68 -3.07 -22.66
C ASN A 31 -3.70 -1.90 -22.77
N THR A 32 -2.96 -1.59 -21.70
CA THR A 32 -2.00 -0.48 -21.67
C THR A 32 -0.60 -0.98 -22.00
N THR A 33 0.10 -0.29 -22.91
CA THR A 33 1.49 -0.60 -23.30
C THR A 33 2.47 0.44 -22.78
N ILE A 34 3.75 0.06 -22.70
CA ILE A 34 4.85 0.96 -22.33
C ILE A 34 4.97 2.13 -23.30
N GLU A 35 4.73 1.90 -24.60
CA GLU A 35 4.76 2.93 -25.65
C GLU A 35 3.68 3.99 -25.42
N GLN A 36 2.48 3.58 -25.03
CA GLN A 36 1.38 4.50 -24.69
C GLN A 36 1.72 5.32 -23.45
N ILE A 37 2.27 4.68 -22.40
CA ILE A 37 2.72 5.36 -21.17
C ILE A 37 3.81 6.39 -21.51
N ALA A 38 4.81 5.99 -22.29
CA ALA A 38 5.90 6.87 -22.71
C ALA A 38 5.39 8.09 -23.47
N ASN A 39 4.49 7.87 -24.42
CA ASN A 39 3.89 8.96 -25.21
C ASN A 39 3.11 9.93 -24.33
N GLN A 40 2.27 9.42 -23.43
CA GLN A 40 1.50 10.27 -22.51
C GLN A 40 2.38 11.01 -21.50
N ALA A 41 3.47 10.40 -21.03
CA ALA A 41 4.44 11.03 -20.13
C ALA A 41 5.42 11.99 -20.82
N GLY A 42 5.38 12.11 -22.16
CA GLY A 42 6.31 12.96 -22.92
C GLY A 42 7.75 12.48 -22.91
N VAL A 43 7.98 11.15 -22.82
CA VAL A 43 9.30 10.53 -22.83
C VAL A 43 9.38 9.41 -23.88
N SER A 44 10.57 8.88 -24.13
CA SER A 44 10.72 7.70 -25.00
C SER A 44 10.46 6.39 -24.25
N ALA A 45 9.99 5.34 -24.95
CA ALA A 45 9.82 4.01 -24.35
C ALA A 45 11.11 3.46 -23.70
N PRO A 46 12.32 3.59 -24.29
CA PRO A 46 13.56 3.26 -23.60
C PRO A 46 13.77 4.02 -22.29
N THR A 47 13.25 5.24 -22.19
CA THR A 47 13.30 5.98 -20.93
C THR A 47 12.42 5.33 -19.86
N VAL A 48 11.19 4.90 -20.20
CA VAL A 48 10.32 4.18 -19.27
C VAL A 48 11.00 2.91 -18.80
N PHE A 49 11.52 2.07 -19.72
CA PHE A 49 12.25 0.84 -19.37
C PHE A 49 13.46 1.08 -18.46
N LYS A 50 14.16 2.21 -18.63
CA LYS A 50 15.27 2.60 -17.76
C LYS A 50 14.83 2.89 -16.33
N TYR A 51 13.60 3.42 -16.14
CA TYR A 51 13.10 3.81 -14.83
C TYR A 51 12.36 2.67 -14.11
N PHE A 52 11.67 1.80 -14.85
CA PHE A 52 10.71 0.85 -14.28
C PHE A 52 10.81 -0.58 -14.82
N GLY A 53 11.63 -0.86 -15.82
CA GLY A 53 11.73 -2.20 -16.41
C GLY A 53 10.47 -2.66 -17.14
N ASN A 54 9.31 -2.70 -16.47
CA ASN A 54 8.03 -3.11 -17.02
C ASN A 54 6.85 -2.34 -16.39
N LYS A 55 5.62 -2.57 -16.86
CA LYS A 55 4.42 -1.89 -16.34
C LYS A 55 3.99 -2.39 -14.97
N GLN A 56 4.35 -3.61 -14.59
CA GLN A 56 4.11 -4.16 -13.26
C GLN A 56 4.93 -3.41 -12.20
N GLU A 57 6.19 -3.11 -12.50
CA GLU A 57 7.04 -2.34 -11.60
C GLU A 57 6.53 -0.91 -11.38
N ILE A 58 5.86 -0.31 -12.37
CA ILE A 58 5.22 1.00 -12.17
C ILE A 58 4.14 0.92 -11.10
N ILE A 59 3.26 -0.10 -11.16
CA ILE A 59 2.22 -0.33 -10.15
C ILE A 59 2.84 -0.56 -8.77
N LEU A 60 3.83 -1.44 -8.68
CA LEU A 60 4.48 -1.78 -7.42
C LEU A 60 5.14 -0.56 -6.76
N GLU A 61 5.77 0.30 -7.56
CA GLU A 61 6.36 1.53 -7.03
C GLU A 61 5.30 2.51 -6.52
N ILE A 62 4.19 2.67 -7.24
CA ILE A 62 3.09 3.55 -6.82
C ILE A 62 2.50 3.06 -5.48
N LEU A 63 2.29 1.76 -5.34
CA LEU A 63 1.80 1.16 -4.10
C LEU A 63 2.81 1.29 -2.96
N HIS A 64 4.09 1.02 -3.25
CA HIS A 64 5.16 1.19 -2.27
C HIS A 64 5.25 2.63 -1.74
N ASP A 65 5.15 3.62 -2.63
CA ASP A 65 5.18 5.04 -2.23
C ASP A 65 3.97 5.39 -1.35
N ALA A 66 2.78 4.84 -1.64
CA ALA A 66 1.58 5.01 -0.81
C ALA A 66 1.78 4.41 0.60
N ASP A 67 2.31 3.19 0.69
CA ASP A 67 2.63 2.52 1.96
C ASP A 67 3.65 3.32 2.78
N GLN A 68 4.72 3.80 2.14
CA GLN A 68 5.76 4.60 2.82
C GLN A 68 5.20 5.93 3.36
N ARG A 69 4.28 6.57 2.63
CA ARG A 69 3.57 7.77 3.12
C ARG A 69 2.73 7.44 4.36
N ALA A 70 1.95 6.35 4.32
CA ALA A 70 1.11 5.92 5.43
C ALA A 70 1.94 5.63 6.70
N LEU A 71 3.04 4.90 6.56
CA LEU A 71 3.95 4.58 7.66
C LEU A 71 4.60 5.84 8.24
N LYS A 72 5.07 6.75 7.40
CA LYS A 72 5.69 8.01 7.81
C LYS A 72 4.70 8.87 8.60
N ASP A 73 3.49 9.03 8.07
CA ASP A 73 2.48 9.87 8.71
C ASP A 73 1.96 9.22 10.01
N THR A 74 1.85 7.89 10.05
CA THR A 74 1.55 7.16 11.29
C THR A 74 2.62 7.42 12.36
N ARG A 75 3.90 7.26 12.03
CA ARG A 75 4.99 7.50 12.99
C ARG A 75 5.01 8.92 13.53
N SER A 76 4.60 9.90 12.73
CA SER A 76 4.52 11.31 13.19
C SER A 76 3.42 11.54 14.21
N GLN A 77 2.38 10.71 14.26
CA GLN A 77 1.21 10.85 15.13
C GLN A 77 1.22 9.92 16.34
N ILE A 78 1.96 8.80 16.29
CA ILE A 78 2.01 7.80 17.38
C ILE A 78 2.32 8.41 18.76
N PRO A 79 3.23 9.39 18.92
CA PRO A 79 3.48 10.00 20.23
C PRO A 79 2.24 10.65 20.86
N GLU A 80 1.31 11.12 20.02
CA GLU A 80 0.07 11.78 20.42
C GLU A 80 -1.08 10.79 20.72
N ILE A 81 -0.94 9.51 20.30
CA ILE A 81 -1.98 8.49 20.43
C ILE A 81 -1.69 7.63 21.66
N GLU A 82 -2.55 7.71 22.68
CA GLU A 82 -2.38 6.95 23.93
C GLU A 82 -2.78 5.48 23.77
N ASP A 83 -3.94 5.21 23.12
CA ASP A 83 -4.47 3.86 22.94
C ASP A 83 -3.81 3.18 21.73
N PRO A 84 -3.17 2.02 21.90
CA PRO A 84 -2.57 1.26 20.78
C PRO A 84 -3.60 0.78 19.75
N VAL A 85 -4.87 0.56 20.11
CA VAL A 85 -5.94 0.26 19.15
C VAL A 85 -6.18 1.46 18.24
N ASP A 86 -6.18 2.68 18.79
CA ASP A 86 -6.30 3.89 17.97
C ASP A 86 -5.11 4.07 17.03
N ALA A 87 -3.88 3.75 17.48
CA ALA A 87 -2.68 3.80 16.63
C ALA A 87 -2.77 2.81 15.46
N LEU A 88 -3.22 1.58 15.70
CA LEU A 88 -3.39 0.56 14.67
C LEU A 88 -4.52 0.90 13.69
N CYS A 89 -5.65 1.40 14.17
CA CYS A 89 -6.74 1.87 13.33
C CYS A 89 -6.33 3.10 12.51
N TYR A 90 -5.48 3.97 13.06
CA TYR A 90 -4.93 5.12 12.34
C TYR A 90 -4.03 4.67 11.19
N LEU A 91 -3.11 3.74 11.44
CA LEU A 91 -2.25 3.15 10.40
C LEU A 91 -3.08 2.55 9.27
N GLU A 92 -4.04 1.70 9.60
CA GLU A 92 -4.89 1.04 8.61
C GLU A 92 -5.68 2.06 7.77
N ARG A 93 -6.24 3.08 8.39
CA ARG A 93 -6.95 4.16 7.71
C ARG A 93 -6.06 4.90 6.72
N LEU A 94 -4.78 5.14 7.06
CA LEU A 94 -3.83 5.78 6.16
C LEU A 94 -3.41 4.86 5.01
N LEU A 95 -3.13 3.58 5.30
CA LEU A 95 -2.80 2.58 4.26
C LEU A 95 -3.94 2.46 3.25
N THR A 96 -5.16 2.24 3.71
CA THR A 96 -6.36 2.17 2.85
C THR A 96 -6.62 3.49 2.13
N GLY A 97 -6.51 4.63 2.82
CA GLY A 97 -6.74 5.95 2.25
C GLY A 97 -5.78 6.27 1.10
N TYR A 98 -4.48 6.07 1.30
CA TYR A 98 -3.48 6.32 0.24
C TYR A 98 -3.55 5.30 -0.89
N ALA A 99 -3.88 4.03 -0.60
CA ALA A 99 -4.12 3.04 -1.64
C ALA A 99 -5.29 3.43 -2.57
N LEU A 100 -6.36 3.99 -2.01
CA LEU A 100 -7.51 4.47 -2.78
C LEU A 100 -7.29 5.86 -3.43
N GLU A 101 -6.40 6.68 -2.87
CA GLU A 101 -5.97 7.95 -3.49
C GLU A 101 -5.18 7.71 -4.78
N VAL A 102 -4.29 6.72 -4.78
CA VAL A 102 -3.40 6.43 -5.92
C VAL A 102 -4.03 5.55 -6.99
N MET A 103 -5.05 4.76 -6.66
CA MET A 103 -5.75 3.89 -7.61
C MET A 103 -7.24 3.82 -7.33
N HIS A 104 -8.05 4.06 -8.37
CA HIS A 104 -9.50 3.90 -8.29
C HIS A 104 -9.90 2.43 -8.00
N PRO A 105 -11.00 2.17 -7.26
CA PRO A 105 -11.45 0.81 -6.93
C PRO A 105 -11.63 -0.13 -8.14
N SER A 106 -11.97 0.39 -9.32
CA SER A 106 -12.08 -0.42 -10.54
C SER A 106 -10.75 -1.02 -10.98
N LEU A 107 -9.65 -0.26 -10.86
CA LEU A 107 -8.32 -0.76 -11.17
C LEU A 107 -7.84 -1.78 -10.12
N TRP A 108 -8.15 -1.54 -8.84
CA TRP A 108 -7.91 -2.53 -7.79
C TRP A 108 -8.61 -3.87 -8.08
N ARG A 109 -9.88 -3.86 -8.51
CA ARG A 109 -10.61 -5.09 -8.89
C ARG A 109 -9.97 -5.84 -10.04
N GLU A 110 -9.36 -5.13 -10.99
CA GLU A 110 -8.63 -5.75 -12.11
C GLU A 110 -7.29 -6.35 -11.64
N LEU A 111 -6.56 -5.65 -10.76
CA LEU A 111 -5.21 -6.04 -10.35
C LEU A 111 -5.19 -7.11 -9.26
N LEU A 112 -6.14 -7.12 -8.33
CA LEU A 112 -6.17 -8.07 -7.22
C LEU A 112 -6.07 -9.55 -7.65
N PRO A 113 -6.82 -10.03 -8.65
CA PRO A 113 -6.66 -11.41 -9.14
C PRO A 113 -5.26 -11.68 -9.69
N LEU A 114 -4.64 -10.70 -10.35
CA LEU A 114 -3.27 -10.83 -10.87
C LEU A 114 -2.23 -10.85 -9.75
N ILE A 115 -2.45 -10.07 -8.70
CA ILE A 115 -1.59 -10.00 -7.51
C ILE A 115 -1.67 -11.31 -6.72
N LEU A 116 -2.87 -11.84 -6.52
CA LEU A 116 -3.09 -13.00 -5.65
C LEU A 116 -2.86 -14.34 -6.36
N PHE A 117 -3.21 -14.42 -7.66
CA PHE A 117 -3.29 -15.68 -8.40
C PHE A 117 -2.56 -15.65 -9.75
N GLY A 118 -1.79 -14.64 -10.04
CA GLY A 118 -1.24 -14.32 -11.38
C GLY A 118 -0.23 -15.29 -11.96
N GLY A 119 0.00 -16.46 -11.36
CA GLY A 119 0.85 -17.52 -11.92
C GLY A 119 2.31 -17.08 -12.13
N ASP A 120 2.86 -17.31 -13.32
CA ASP A 120 4.28 -17.09 -13.63
C ASP A 120 4.63 -15.61 -13.95
N ASN A 121 3.73 -14.65 -13.74
CA ASN A 121 4.07 -13.25 -13.97
C ASN A 121 4.82 -12.62 -12.76
N GLU A 122 5.63 -11.61 -13.02
CA GLU A 122 6.49 -10.96 -12.03
C GLU A 122 5.70 -10.17 -10.96
N LEU A 123 4.44 -9.81 -11.24
CA LEU A 123 3.63 -9.01 -10.32
C LEU A 123 3.41 -9.70 -8.95
N PRO A 124 3.05 -11.00 -8.87
CA PRO A 124 2.93 -11.68 -7.60
C PRO A 124 4.23 -11.72 -6.78
N GLU A 125 5.38 -11.91 -7.43
CA GLU A 125 6.67 -11.95 -6.74
C GLU A 125 7.05 -10.56 -6.20
N GLY A 126 6.98 -9.53 -7.04
CA GLY A 126 7.26 -8.15 -6.64
C GLY A 126 6.30 -7.66 -5.55
N TYR A 127 5.02 -8.01 -5.64
CA TYR A 127 4.04 -7.69 -4.61
C TYR A 127 4.35 -8.39 -3.28
N ARG A 128 4.73 -9.67 -3.30
CA ARG A 128 5.15 -10.38 -2.08
C ARG A 128 6.34 -9.72 -1.41
N ALA A 129 7.36 -9.35 -2.18
CA ALA A 129 8.54 -8.66 -1.65
C ALA A 129 8.18 -7.30 -1.01
N MET A 130 7.32 -6.51 -1.67
CA MET A 130 6.80 -5.25 -1.15
C MET A 130 5.99 -5.47 0.13
N ASN A 131 5.11 -6.46 0.15
CA ASN A 131 4.28 -6.81 1.30
C ASN A 131 5.11 -7.30 2.50
N ASP A 132 6.17 -8.09 2.26
CA ASP A 132 7.11 -8.50 3.29
C ASP A 132 7.87 -7.30 3.90
N ALA A 133 8.24 -6.33 3.07
CA ALA A 133 8.84 -5.09 3.54
C ALA A 133 7.85 -4.26 4.39
N LEU A 134 6.61 -4.11 3.96
CA LEU A 134 5.56 -3.42 4.75
C LEU A 134 5.33 -4.12 6.09
N ARG A 135 5.25 -5.45 6.11
CA ARG A 135 5.11 -6.24 7.33
C ARG A 135 6.29 -6.02 8.31
N ALA A 136 7.53 -5.95 7.79
CA ALA A 136 8.70 -5.65 8.62
C ALA A 136 8.62 -4.26 9.26
N GLU A 137 8.12 -3.26 8.53
CA GLU A 137 7.91 -1.91 9.05
C GLU A 137 6.80 -1.89 10.13
N ILE A 138 5.70 -2.62 9.93
CA ILE A 138 4.64 -2.78 10.94
C ILE A 138 5.21 -3.47 12.20
N SER A 139 6.04 -4.51 12.04
CA SER A 139 6.76 -5.14 13.17
C SER A 139 7.61 -4.12 13.93
N GLY A 140 8.33 -3.24 13.22
CA GLY A 140 9.11 -2.17 13.83
C GLY A 140 8.25 -1.25 14.70
N LEU A 141 7.10 -0.81 14.14
CA LEU A 141 6.14 0.02 14.84
C LEU A 141 5.57 -0.64 16.10
N LEU A 142 5.20 -1.93 16.01
CA LEU A 142 4.72 -2.69 17.16
C LEU A 142 5.80 -2.85 18.25
N ARG A 143 7.08 -2.99 17.87
CA ARG A 143 8.21 -3.02 18.84
C ARG A 143 8.36 -1.68 19.54
N GLU A 144 8.21 -0.56 18.83
CA GLU A 144 8.23 0.78 19.43
C GLU A 144 7.11 0.93 20.47
N LEU A 145 5.88 0.52 20.16
CA LEU A 145 4.76 0.51 21.09
C LEU A 145 4.99 -0.46 22.28
N GLN A 146 5.60 -1.61 22.07
CA GLN A 146 5.93 -2.56 23.11
C GLN A 146 7.00 -2.00 24.07
N GLN A 147 8.05 -1.37 23.53
CA GLN A 147 9.09 -0.70 24.33
C GLN A 147 8.54 0.48 25.14
N ALA A 148 7.54 1.19 24.60
CA ALA A 148 6.81 2.23 25.32
C ALA A 148 5.84 1.71 26.38
N GLY A 149 5.74 0.37 26.59
CA GLY A 149 4.83 -0.25 27.54
C GLY A 149 3.36 -0.23 27.15
N LYS A 150 3.05 0.13 25.90
CA LYS A 150 1.68 0.17 25.35
C LYS A 150 1.19 -1.22 24.88
N LEU A 151 2.10 -2.16 24.70
CA LEU A 151 1.81 -3.57 24.36
C LEU A 151 2.45 -4.47 25.41
N ARG A 152 1.84 -5.65 25.63
CA ARG A 152 2.40 -6.65 26.56
C ARG A 152 3.81 -7.08 26.15
N ALA A 153 4.69 -7.28 27.13
CA ALA A 153 6.12 -7.56 26.89
C ALA A 153 6.39 -8.91 26.20
N ASP A 154 5.46 -9.88 26.35
CA ASP A 154 5.55 -11.22 25.75
C ASP A 154 4.84 -11.32 24.39
N LEU A 155 4.37 -10.21 23.80
CA LEU A 155 3.76 -10.21 22.49
C LEU A 155 4.77 -10.63 21.43
N ASN A 156 4.43 -11.63 20.62
CA ASN A 156 5.16 -11.91 19.38
C ASN A 156 4.78 -10.86 18.33
N VAL A 157 5.57 -9.80 18.24
CA VAL A 157 5.29 -8.66 17.35
C VAL A 157 5.32 -9.03 15.86
N ASP A 158 6.12 -10.02 15.47
CA ASP A 158 6.21 -10.44 14.06
C ASP A 158 4.95 -11.22 13.65
N LEU A 159 4.40 -12.05 14.55
CA LEU A 159 3.11 -12.70 14.34
C LEU A 159 1.96 -11.71 14.34
N ALA A 160 1.99 -10.71 15.22
CA ALA A 160 0.97 -9.67 15.27
C ALA A 160 0.99 -8.82 13.98
N ALA A 161 2.18 -8.43 13.50
CA ALA A 161 2.34 -7.71 12.24
C ALA A 161 1.84 -8.52 11.04
N PHE A 162 2.11 -9.82 11.00
CA PHE A 162 1.59 -10.72 9.97
C PHE A 162 0.06 -10.72 9.95
N LEU A 163 -0.58 -10.92 11.10
CA LEU A 163 -2.05 -10.94 11.21
C LEU A 163 -2.68 -9.60 10.83
N LEU A 164 -2.12 -8.49 11.31
CA LEU A 164 -2.63 -7.15 11.02
C LEU A 164 -2.51 -6.82 9.54
N ASN A 165 -1.37 -7.13 8.94
CA ASN A 165 -1.12 -6.89 7.53
C ASN A 165 -2.06 -7.69 6.62
N ASP A 166 -2.18 -9.01 6.85
CA ASP A 166 -3.07 -9.87 6.06
C ASP A 166 -4.54 -9.46 6.24
N TYR A 167 -4.92 -9.11 7.46
CA TYR A 167 -6.24 -8.61 7.74
C TYR A 167 -6.55 -7.30 7.01
N SER A 168 -5.62 -6.32 7.02
CA SER A 168 -5.80 -5.05 6.31
C SER A 168 -5.97 -5.25 4.81
N HIS A 169 -5.17 -6.13 4.18
CA HIS A 169 -5.33 -6.49 2.77
C HIS A 169 -6.70 -7.11 2.49
N LEU A 170 -7.18 -8.02 3.35
CA LEU A 170 -8.52 -8.60 3.19
C LEU A 170 -9.63 -7.55 3.32
N GLN A 171 -9.46 -6.56 4.20
CA GLN A 171 -10.43 -5.47 4.35
C GLN A 171 -10.42 -4.52 3.14
N LEU A 172 -9.24 -4.16 2.63
CA LEU A 172 -9.12 -3.40 1.38
C LEU A 172 -9.80 -4.15 0.22
N PHE A 173 -9.53 -5.46 0.10
CA PHE A 173 -10.18 -6.31 -0.91
C PHE A 173 -11.71 -6.26 -0.81
N ARG A 174 -12.28 -6.37 0.40
CA ARG A 174 -13.73 -6.27 0.62
C ARG A 174 -14.27 -4.89 0.25
N LEU A 175 -13.55 -3.84 0.62
CA LEU A 175 -13.95 -2.46 0.35
C LEU A 175 -14.01 -2.17 -1.15
N VAL A 176 -12.96 -2.50 -1.91
CA VAL A 176 -12.89 -2.21 -3.35
C VAL A 176 -13.85 -3.05 -4.19
N ASN A 177 -14.35 -4.19 -3.66
CA ASN A 177 -15.37 -5.01 -4.31
C ASN A 177 -16.80 -4.53 -4.08
N GLN A 178 -17.04 -3.54 -3.22
CA GLN A 178 -18.35 -2.91 -3.11
C GLN A 178 -18.64 -2.04 -4.35
N GLU A 179 -19.90 -1.94 -4.76
CA GLU A 179 -20.32 -1.04 -5.86
C GLU A 179 -19.97 0.42 -5.52
N GLN A 180 -20.23 0.80 -4.28
CA GLN A 180 -19.84 2.08 -3.70
C GLN A 180 -19.06 1.81 -2.41
N PRO A 181 -17.74 2.01 -2.42
CA PRO A 181 -16.90 1.81 -1.24
C PRO A 181 -17.34 2.69 -0.07
N ASP A 182 -17.78 2.06 1.02
CA ASP A 182 -18.20 2.72 2.26
C ASP A 182 -17.02 2.75 3.26
N ILE A 183 -16.28 3.87 3.25
CA ILE A 183 -15.10 4.07 4.09
C ILE A 183 -15.47 4.12 5.58
N GLU A 184 -16.64 4.66 5.94
CA GLU A 184 -17.07 4.78 7.35
C GLU A 184 -17.41 3.41 7.95
N SER A 185 -18.20 2.63 7.22
CA SER A 185 -18.52 1.25 7.59
C SER A 185 -17.25 0.39 7.65
N HIS A 186 -16.34 0.53 6.68
CA HIS A 186 -15.04 -0.12 6.66
C HIS A 186 -14.22 0.21 7.93
N SER A 187 -14.04 1.49 8.26
CA SER A 187 -13.29 1.93 9.44
C SER A 187 -13.90 1.40 10.75
N THR A 188 -15.23 1.38 10.84
CA THR A 188 -15.96 0.81 11.98
C THR A 188 -15.69 -0.69 12.12
N GLN A 189 -15.70 -1.44 11.02
CA GLN A 189 -15.43 -2.87 11.01
C GLN A 189 -13.97 -3.18 11.36
N VAL A 190 -13.03 -2.40 10.84
CA VAL A 190 -11.61 -2.51 11.17
C VAL A 190 -11.40 -2.33 12.66
N ARG A 191 -11.97 -1.29 13.25
CA ARG A 191 -11.88 -1.04 14.70
C ARG A 191 -12.38 -2.23 15.52
N ARG A 192 -13.57 -2.73 15.24
CA ARG A 192 -14.17 -3.88 15.97
C ARG A 192 -13.26 -5.11 15.95
N ILE A 193 -12.64 -5.38 14.82
CA ILE A 193 -11.75 -6.55 14.69
C ILE A 193 -10.40 -6.28 15.33
N THR A 194 -9.87 -5.05 15.22
CA THR A 194 -8.63 -4.67 15.93
C THR A 194 -8.83 -4.79 17.44
N GLU A 195 -9.94 -4.33 17.99
CA GLU A 195 -10.31 -4.50 19.40
C GLU A 195 -10.40 -5.99 19.79
N LEU A 196 -11.06 -6.81 18.95
CA LEU A 196 -11.16 -8.24 19.19
C LEU A 196 -9.78 -8.92 19.20
N LEU A 197 -8.90 -8.60 18.26
CA LEU A 197 -7.53 -9.12 18.20
C LEU A 197 -6.70 -8.63 19.40
N PHE A 198 -6.89 -7.38 19.81
CA PHE A 198 -6.13 -6.77 20.89
C PHE A 198 -6.54 -7.31 22.28
N TYR A 199 -7.84 -7.38 22.55
CA TYR A 199 -8.37 -7.84 23.84
C TYR A 199 -8.56 -9.36 23.91
N GLY A 200 -8.58 -10.04 22.76
CA GLY A 200 -8.79 -11.50 22.67
C GLY A 200 -10.25 -11.90 22.83
N MET A 201 -10.47 -13.23 22.88
CA MET A 201 -11.80 -13.85 23.02
C MET A 201 -12.00 -14.50 24.40
N ARG A 202 -11.01 -14.40 25.28
CA ARG A 202 -11.13 -14.92 26.65
C ARG A 202 -11.78 -13.90 27.57
N ALA A 203 -12.75 -14.39 28.37
CA ALA A 203 -13.28 -13.67 29.50
C ALA A 203 -12.21 -13.48 30.60
#